data_1aafa3efeb546d512649b3712270d324
#
_entry.id   1aafa3efeb546d512649b3712270d324
#
_cell.length_a   1.000
_cell.length_b   1.000
_cell.length_c   1.000
_cell.angle_alpha   90.00
_cell.angle_beta   90.00
_cell.angle_gamma   90.00
#
_symmetry.space_group_name_H-M   'P 1'
#
loop_
_entity.id
_entity.type
_entity.pdbx_description
1 polymer ?
#
loop_
_entity_poly.entity_id
_entity_poly.type
_entity_poly.pdbx_seq_one_letter_code
_entity_poly.pdbx_strand_id
1 'polypeptide(L)'
;MKQIAIVVLAVLVMVSLSLSAHALKPTKVEVLYMNHGPLMSTVKQIKDALSRYGDKLSVSWHDFDTSEGEQFMAKKGLKQHVPLVIWIDDSPVATVGAKKVEFVGFPTGSGPAFFQGKWTMDDLRTALDQVTAKK
;
A
#
# COMPACT_ATOMS: atom_id res chain seq x y z
N MET A 1 -46.23 -17.84 -29.72
CA MET A 1 -45.75 -16.48 -29.45
C MET A 1 -45.51 -16.20 -27.94
N LYS A 2 -46.41 -16.56 -27.05
CA LYS A 2 -46.22 -16.36 -25.61
C LYS A 2 -45.03 -17.13 -25.02
N GLN A 3 -44.76 -18.35 -25.48
CA GLN A 3 -43.64 -19.15 -24.98
C GLN A 3 -42.25 -18.61 -25.43
N ILE A 4 -42.16 -18.04 -26.64
CA ILE A 4 -40.93 -17.45 -27.16
C ILE A 4 -40.57 -16.19 -26.35
N ALA A 5 -41.57 -15.37 -25.97
CA ALA A 5 -41.37 -14.19 -25.17
C ALA A 5 -40.82 -14.51 -23.76
N ILE A 6 -41.30 -15.62 -23.16
CA ILE A 6 -40.83 -16.07 -21.84
C ILE A 6 -39.36 -16.55 -21.90
N VAL A 7 -38.99 -17.28 -22.95
CA VAL A 7 -37.62 -17.76 -23.14
C VAL A 7 -36.65 -16.60 -23.38
N VAL A 8 -37.02 -15.59 -24.17
CA VAL A 8 -36.20 -14.40 -24.42
C VAL A 8 -36.02 -13.59 -23.14
N LEU A 9 -37.07 -13.46 -22.32
CA LEU A 9 -36.96 -12.74 -21.03
C LEU A 9 -36.06 -13.48 -20.04
N ALA A 10 -36.14 -14.82 -19.99
CA ALA A 10 -35.28 -15.63 -19.13
C ALA A 10 -33.80 -15.57 -19.54
N VAL A 11 -33.47 -15.52 -20.82
CA VAL A 11 -32.13 -15.37 -21.35
C VAL A 11 -31.59 -13.97 -21.04
N LEU A 12 -32.41 -12.92 -21.15
CA LEU A 12 -32.00 -11.56 -20.80
C LEU A 12 -31.66 -11.39 -19.30
N VAL A 13 -32.42 -12.05 -18.42
CA VAL A 13 -32.17 -12.04 -16.97
C VAL A 13 -30.91 -12.83 -16.63
N MET A 14 -30.62 -13.93 -17.33
CA MET A 14 -29.35 -14.66 -17.08
C MET A 14 -28.11 -13.91 -17.56
N VAL A 15 -28.19 -13.11 -18.62
CA VAL A 15 -27.07 -12.29 -19.09
C VAL A 15 -26.78 -11.13 -18.16
N SER A 16 -27.79 -10.58 -17.48
CA SER A 16 -27.59 -9.49 -16.52
C SER A 16 -26.96 -9.91 -15.18
N LEU A 17 -27.00 -11.21 -14.84
CA LEU A 17 -26.36 -11.75 -13.62
C LEU A 17 -24.87 -12.08 -13.79
N SER A 18 -24.33 -11.97 -14.99
CA SER A 18 -22.93 -12.32 -15.29
C SER A 18 -21.95 -11.13 -15.19
N LEU A 19 -22.40 -9.95 -14.76
CA LEU A 19 -21.48 -8.90 -14.32
C LEU A 19 -21.00 -9.22 -12.89
N SER A 20 -20.23 -10.29 -12.77
CA SER A 20 -19.37 -10.48 -11.60
C SER A 20 -18.44 -9.29 -11.55
N ALA A 21 -18.72 -8.35 -10.66
CA ALA A 21 -17.77 -7.31 -10.31
C ALA A 21 -16.48 -8.04 -9.90
N HIS A 22 -15.49 -8.07 -10.75
CA HIS A 22 -14.15 -8.49 -10.38
C HIS A 22 -13.71 -7.48 -9.32
N ALA A 23 -13.85 -7.87 -8.05
CA ALA A 23 -13.31 -7.08 -6.95
C ALA A 23 -11.82 -6.92 -7.20
N LEU A 24 -11.40 -5.71 -7.50
CA LEU A 24 -10.00 -5.40 -7.78
C LEU A 24 -9.18 -5.75 -6.53
N LYS A 25 -8.12 -6.55 -6.71
CA LYS A 25 -7.26 -6.95 -5.58
C LYS A 25 -6.62 -5.70 -4.98
N PRO A 26 -6.73 -5.49 -3.64
CA PRO A 26 -6.09 -4.35 -2.99
C PRO A 26 -4.59 -4.32 -3.25
N THR A 27 -4.02 -3.12 -3.36
CA THR A 27 -2.57 -2.94 -3.41
C THR A 27 -1.99 -3.31 -2.05
N LYS A 28 -1.02 -4.21 -2.04
CA LYS A 28 -0.33 -4.62 -0.83
C LYS A 28 0.65 -3.53 -0.40
N VAL A 29 0.56 -3.09 0.85
CA VAL A 29 1.52 -2.17 1.46
C VAL A 29 2.01 -2.77 2.76
N GLU A 30 3.32 -2.92 2.90
CA GLU A 30 3.97 -3.41 4.10
C GLU A 30 4.87 -2.31 4.65
N VAL A 31 4.77 -2.03 5.93
CA VAL A 31 5.56 -0.99 6.60
C VAL A 31 6.33 -1.60 7.75
N LEU A 32 7.65 -1.58 7.66
CA LEU A 32 8.55 -1.85 8.77
C LEU A 32 8.90 -0.52 9.42
N TYR A 33 8.79 -0.40 10.72
CA TYR A 33 9.02 0.86 11.42
C TYR A 33 9.64 0.66 12.80
N MET A 34 10.33 1.69 13.26
CA MET A 34 10.88 1.81 14.57
C MET A 34 9.85 2.44 15.52
N ASN A 35 9.52 1.75 16.60
CA ASN A 35 8.51 2.20 17.57
C ASN A 35 9.16 2.99 18.72
N HIS A 36 9.80 4.10 18.37
CA HIS A 36 10.42 4.99 19.37
C HIS A 36 9.69 6.34 19.45
N GLY A 37 9.54 6.85 20.67
CA GLY A 37 8.73 8.03 20.97
C GLY A 37 8.88 9.22 20.01
N PRO A 38 10.11 9.73 19.73
CA PRO A 38 10.30 10.87 18.82
C PRO A 38 9.87 10.62 17.37
N LEU A 39 9.77 9.36 16.97
CA LEU A 39 9.46 8.97 15.58
C LEU A 39 7.98 8.70 15.37
N MET A 40 7.21 8.56 16.44
CA MET A 40 5.80 8.16 16.37
C MET A 40 4.90 9.20 15.70
N SER A 41 5.25 10.47 15.74
CA SER A 41 4.51 11.52 15.03
C SER A 41 4.57 11.32 13.51
N THR A 42 5.73 10.94 12.97
CA THR A 42 5.91 10.64 11.55
C THR A 42 5.22 9.34 11.16
N VAL A 43 5.33 8.30 12.00
CA VAL A 43 4.60 7.02 11.80
C VAL A 43 3.09 7.28 11.74
N LYS A 44 2.56 8.14 12.63
CA LYS A 44 1.16 8.55 12.60
C LYS A 44 0.78 9.24 11.29
N GLN A 45 1.59 10.17 10.80
CA GLN A 45 1.33 10.84 9.52
C GLN A 45 1.25 9.83 8.35
N ILE A 46 2.12 8.82 8.34
CA ILE A 46 2.10 7.75 7.34
C ILE A 46 0.82 6.93 7.49
N LYS A 47 0.45 6.53 8.72
CA LYS A 47 -0.82 5.83 8.99
C LYS A 47 -2.03 6.60 8.47
N ASP A 48 -2.09 7.88 8.77
CA ASP A 48 -3.18 8.77 8.34
C ASP A 48 -3.22 8.90 6.80
N ALA A 49 -2.07 8.94 6.14
CA ALA A 49 -2.00 8.97 4.68
C ALA A 49 -2.50 7.66 4.05
N LEU A 50 -2.06 6.50 4.57
CA LEU A 50 -2.49 5.19 4.06
C LEU A 50 -3.97 4.93 4.31
N SER A 51 -4.52 5.36 5.46
CA SER A 51 -5.92 5.14 5.81
C SER A 51 -6.92 5.81 4.84
N ARG A 52 -6.50 6.84 4.12
CA ARG A 52 -7.35 7.54 3.13
C ARG A 52 -7.72 6.68 1.92
N TYR A 53 -6.98 5.62 1.68
CA TYR A 53 -7.21 4.71 0.55
C TYR A 53 -8.20 3.59 0.86
N GLY A 54 -8.55 3.39 2.15
CA GLY A 54 -9.55 2.41 2.57
C GLY A 54 -9.24 1.00 2.05
N ASP A 55 -10.23 0.37 1.44
CA ASP A 55 -10.18 -0.99 0.89
C ASP A 55 -9.33 -1.15 -0.38
N LYS A 56 -8.85 -0.05 -0.97
CA LYS A 56 -7.90 -0.09 -2.09
C LYS A 56 -6.51 -0.57 -1.67
N LEU A 57 -6.17 -0.50 -0.38
CA LEU A 57 -4.91 -0.97 0.18
C LEU A 57 -5.14 -2.12 1.16
N SER A 58 -4.22 -3.09 1.14
CA SER A 58 -4.03 -4.07 2.21
C SER A 58 -2.74 -3.73 2.93
N VAL A 59 -2.85 -3.10 4.11
CA VAL A 59 -1.70 -2.56 4.85
C VAL A 59 -1.34 -3.46 6.02
N SER A 60 -0.06 -3.82 6.14
CA SER A 60 0.51 -4.49 7.30
C SER A 60 1.64 -3.68 7.92
N TRP A 61 1.71 -3.68 9.25
CA TRP A 61 2.67 -2.93 10.05
C TRP A 61 3.53 -3.89 10.84
N HIS A 62 4.85 -3.72 10.75
CA HIS A 62 5.85 -4.56 11.39
C HIS A 62 6.75 -3.68 12.26
N ASP A 63 6.69 -3.89 13.56
CA ASP A 63 7.56 -3.22 14.53
C ASP A 63 8.86 -4.03 14.64
N PHE A 64 9.98 -3.46 14.22
CA PHE A 64 11.22 -4.21 14.17
C PHE A 64 11.83 -4.51 15.56
N ASP A 65 11.37 -3.88 16.62
CA ASP A 65 11.76 -4.21 18.00
C ASP A 65 11.07 -5.48 18.52
N THR A 66 10.22 -6.11 17.73
CA THR A 66 9.53 -7.36 18.06
C THR A 66 10.15 -8.55 17.32
N SER A 67 9.96 -9.75 17.87
CA SER A 67 10.37 -11.00 17.19
C SER A 67 9.72 -11.17 15.82
N GLU A 68 8.48 -10.71 15.65
CA GLU A 68 7.79 -10.72 14.36
C GLU A 68 8.45 -9.77 13.37
N GLY A 69 8.79 -8.55 13.80
CA GLY A 69 9.48 -7.58 12.97
C GLY A 69 10.88 -8.04 12.56
N GLU A 70 11.62 -8.70 13.45
CA GLU A 70 12.91 -9.32 13.12
C GLU A 70 12.79 -10.40 12.05
N GLN A 71 11.78 -11.28 12.17
CA GLN A 71 11.49 -12.31 11.16
C GLN A 71 11.09 -11.68 9.83
N PHE A 72 10.30 -10.62 9.86
CA PHE A 72 9.92 -9.87 8.67
C PHE A 72 11.15 -9.23 7.99
N MET A 73 12.06 -8.61 8.75
CA MET A 73 13.33 -8.08 8.23
C MET A 73 14.14 -9.17 7.53
N ALA A 74 14.31 -10.31 8.18
CA ALA A 74 15.04 -11.45 7.61
C ALA A 74 14.40 -11.92 6.29
N LYS A 75 13.08 -12.03 6.26
CA LYS A 75 12.31 -12.38 5.05
C LYS A 75 12.53 -11.37 3.91
N LYS A 76 12.65 -10.10 4.22
CA LYS A 76 12.93 -9.03 3.23
C LYS A 76 14.42 -8.90 2.89
N GLY A 77 15.29 -9.70 3.50
CA GLY A 77 16.74 -9.68 3.25
C GLY A 77 17.44 -8.45 3.83
N LEU A 78 16.81 -7.76 4.78
CA LEU A 78 17.42 -6.62 5.47
C LEU A 78 18.42 -7.11 6.53
N LYS A 79 19.67 -6.65 6.43
CA LYS A 79 20.75 -7.02 7.35
C LYS A 79 21.07 -5.95 8.39
N GLN A 80 20.53 -4.76 8.21
CA GLN A 80 20.77 -3.61 9.08
C GLN A 80 19.45 -3.02 9.55
N HIS A 81 19.48 -2.41 10.74
CA HIS A 81 18.35 -1.68 11.26
C HIS A 81 18.12 -0.42 10.41
N VAL A 82 16.99 -0.37 9.75
CA VAL A 82 16.51 0.79 9.00
C VAL A 82 15.28 1.33 9.71
N PRO A 83 15.23 2.62 10.05
CA PRO A 83 14.17 3.16 10.91
C PRO A 83 12.77 3.07 10.33
N LEU A 84 12.67 3.03 9.00
CA LEU A 84 11.41 2.87 8.27
C LEU A 84 11.70 2.33 6.87
N VAL A 85 10.89 1.38 6.42
CA VAL A 85 10.81 0.98 5.01
C VAL A 85 9.34 0.74 4.64
N ILE A 86 8.93 1.22 3.47
CA ILE A 86 7.59 0.97 2.92
C ILE A 86 7.74 0.20 1.62
N TRP A 87 7.11 -0.98 1.54
CA TRP A 87 6.97 -1.75 0.29
C TRP A 87 5.57 -1.55 -0.27
N ILE A 88 5.49 -1.27 -1.55
CA ILE A 88 4.25 -1.20 -2.33
C ILE A 88 4.31 -2.32 -3.36
N ASP A 89 3.39 -3.28 -3.28
CA ASP A 89 3.39 -4.50 -4.09
C ASP A 89 4.79 -5.18 -4.11
N ASP A 90 5.34 -5.41 -2.92
CA ASP A 90 6.65 -6.06 -2.64
C ASP A 90 7.91 -5.26 -3.03
N SER A 91 7.78 -4.05 -3.55
CA SER A 91 8.91 -3.19 -3.91
C SER A 91 9.02 -1.95 -2.99
N PRO A 92 10.20 -1.63 -2.43
CA PRO A 92 10.42 -0.37 -1.73
C PRO A 92 10.69 0.79 -2.70
N VAL A 93 10.75 0.51 -4.02
CA VAL A 93 11.00 1.51 -5.06
C VAL A 93 9.76 1.65 -5.93
N ALA A 94 9.30 2.89 -6.12
CA ALA A 94 8.23 3.22 -7.04
C ALA A 94 8.67 4.31 -8.03
N THR A 95 8.05 4.34 -9.20
CA THR A 95 8.19 5.45 -10.14
C THR A 95 7.16 6.51 -9.79
N VAL A 96 7.62 7.71 -9.42
CA VAL A 96 6.78 8.85 -9.07
C VAL A 96 6.99 9.93 -10.13
N GLY A 97 6.01 10.11 -10.99
CA GLY A 97 6.20 10.92 -12.19
C GLY A 97 7.32 10.35 -13.07
N ALA A 98 8.39 11.12 -13.29
CA ALA A 98 9.54 10.73 -14.10
C ALA A 98 10.72 10.18 -13.27
N LYS A 99 10.61 10.16 -11.94
CA LYS A 99 11.72 9.75 -11.05
C LYS A 99 11.44 8.41 -10.35
N LYS A 100 12.50 7.66 -10.06
CA LYS A 100 12.44 6.53 -9.13
C LYS A 100 12.63 7.03 -7.70
N VAL A 101 11.75 6.61 -6.80
CA VAL A 101 11.76 6.97 -5.39
C VAL A 101 11.86 5.69 -4.58
N GLU A 102 12.79 5.66 -3.64
CA GLU A 102 12.98 4.57 -2.70
C GLU A 102 12.43 4.98 -1.33
N PHE A 103 11.44 4.26 -0.83
CA PHE A 103 10.77 4.53 0.44
C PHE A 103 11.52 3.87 1.60
N VAL A 104 12.75 4.30 1.81
CA VAL A 104 13.65 3.87 2.90
C VAL A 104 14.02 5.07 3.74
N GLY A 105 14.01 4.90 5.07
CA GLY A 105 14.15 6.01 6.03
C GLY A 105 12.87 6.82 6.17
N PHE A 106 12.88 7.81 7.07
CA PHE A 106 11.74 8.72 7.22
C PHE A 106 11.64 9.72 6.07
N PRO A 107 10.44 10.25 5.78
CA PRO A 107 10.31 11.27 4.75
C PRO A 107 11.16 12.50 5.07
N THR A 108 11.69 13.14 4.06
CA THR A 108 12.47 14.37 4.16
C THR A 108 11.70 15.44 4.94
N GLY A 109 12.33 16.05 5.92
CA GLY A 109 11.71 17.04 6.79
C GLY A 109 10.98 16.44 8.01
N SER A 110 10.98 15.12 8.19
CA SER A 110 10.36 14.45 9.32
C SER A 110 11.37 13.63 10.13
N GLY A 111 11.31 13.76 11.45
CA GLY A 111 12.20 13.04 12.35
C GLY A 111 13.66 13.52 12.31
N PRO A 112 14.58 12.83 13.01
CA PRO A 112 15.99 13.17 13.02
C PRO A 112 16.63 13.07 11.63
N ALA A 113 17.49 14.03 11.29
CA ALA A 113 18.11 14.15 9.97
C ALA A 113 18.84 12.87 9.50
N PHE A 114 19.50 12.17 10.42
CA PHE A 114 20.24 10.93 10.10
C PHE A 114 19.34 9.71 9.83
N PHE A 115 18.04 9.81 10.14
CA PHE A 115 17.04 8.78 9.81
C PHE A 115 16.23 9.10 8.56
N GLN A 116 16.39 10.29 7.99
CA GLN A 116 15.63 10.69 6.80
C GLN A 116 16.14 10.00 5.54
N GLY A 117 15.20 9.54 4.73
CA GLY A 117 15.41 9.09 3.36
C GLY A 117 15.33 10.24 2.36
N LYS A 118 15.32 9.87 1.07
CA LYS A 118 15.26 10.83 -0.06
C LYS A 118 13.89 10.83 -0.71
N TRP A 119 12.83 10.86 0.10
CA TRP A 119 11.44 10.86 -0.36
C TRP A 119 10.57 11.77 0.51
N THR A 120 9.46 12.21 -0.02
CA THR A 120 8.51 13.08 0.68
C THR A 120 7.16 12.39 0.88
N MET A 121 6.33 12.91 1.77
CA MET A 121 4.95 12.42 1.91
C MET A 121 4.14 12.58 0.61
N ASP A 122 4.46 13.59 -0.21
CA ASP A 122 3.81 13.76 -1.51
C ASP A 122 4.26 12.71 -2.52
N ASP A 123 5.53 12.28 -2.48
CA ASP A 123 6.01 11.14 -3.26
C ASP A 123 5.22 9.86 -2.92
N LEU A 124 5.00 9.60 -1.62
CA LEU A 124 4.23 8.46 -1.18
C LEU A 124 2.77 8.52 -1.68
N ARG A 125 2.11 9.66 -1.51
CA ARG A 125 0.74 9.85 -2.00
C ARG A 125 0.65 9.65 -3.50
N THR A 126 1.56 10.24 -4.26
CA THR A 126 1.60 10.11 -5.72
C THR A 126 1.80 8.64 -6.14
N ALA A 127 2.71 7.92 -5.50
CA ALA A 127 2.91 6.49 -5.76
C ALA A 127 1.64 5.68 -5.49
N LEU A 128 0.96 5.93 -4.37
CA LEU A 128 -0.28 5.25 -4.00
C LEU A 128 -1.42 5.58 -4.96
N ASP A 129 -1.58 6.84 -5.35
CA ASP A 129 -2.57 7.25 -6.35
C ASP A 129 -2.36 6.53 -7.68
N GLN A 130 -1.11 6.41 -8.12
CA GLN A 130 -0.77 5.74 -9.37
C GLN A 130 -1.07 4.23 -9.34
N VAL A 131 -0.76 3.53 -8.25
CA VAL A 131 -0.98 2.08 -8.16
C VAL A 131 -2.45 1.74 -7.91
N THR A 132 -3.19 2.60 -7.23
CA THR A 132 -4.62 2.40 -6.98
C THR A 132 -5.50 2.81 -8.16
N ALA A 133 -5.06 3.71 -9.02
CA ALA A 133 -5.77 4.10 -10.23
C ALA A 133 -5.69 3.05 -11.37
N LYS A 134 -4.67 2.18 -11.32
CA LYS A 134 -4.45 1.13 -12.33
C LYS A 134 -5.27 -0.15 -12.09
N LYS A 135 -6.00 -0.20 -10.98
CA LYS A 135 -6.76 -1.39 -10.54
C LYS A 135 -8.25 -1.18 -10.67
#